data_5889e7345cb9c76231307d2aebb4d0bc
#
_entry.id   5889e7345cb9c76231307d2aebb4d0bc
#
_cell.length_a   1.000
_cell.length_b   1.000
_cell.length_c   1.000
_cell.angle_alpha   90.00
_cell.angle_beta   90.00
_cell.angle_gamma   90.00
#
_symmetry.space_group_name_H-M   'P 1'
#
loop_
_entity.id
_entity.type
_entity.pdbx_description
1 polymer ?
#
loop_
_entity_poly.entity_id
_entity_poly.type
_entity_poly.pdbx_seq_one_letter_code
_entity_poly.pdbx_strand_id
1 'polypeptide(L)'
;MPGVMAAFLFVPLSAFTQTTEQPEWCNEYVSGVNKEQACQIAIPFADEQQAMNLAIEESTYYKTLNGTWKFHWVPDPKDRPQDFCKPEYDVSQWDDIKVPATWQIEAVRHHKNWDKPLYCNVIYPFCEWDWKKIQWPNVIQPRPSNYTFATMPNPVGSYRREFTIPESWKGRDVFIRFNGVEAGFYIWLNGKKVGYSEDSYLPAEFNLTPYLQAGKNVLAVEVYRFTDGSFLECQDFWRFSGIFRDVFLWSAPKTQIRDFFFRTDLDGEYKNASVSLDVEVTGKKSNCEIQARLTDLEGNEVGTQSMRAQMGANNLQFEVMNPLKWTAETPDLYNLTVVLKQKGKTVDIRSVKVGFRKIELAKDGRMLVNGKSTLFKGVDRHDHSSLNGRTVSKEEMEKDVQLMKLLNINAVRTSHYPNNPYFYDLCDRYGIYVLSEANVECHGLMALSSEPSWVKAFTERSENMVRCYKNHASIVMWSLGNESGNGINFKSAVEAVKKLDDTRPTHYEGNSSYCDVTSSMYPDVQWLESVGKERLQKFQNGETVKPHVVCEYAHAMGNSIGNFKEYWETYERYPALVGGFIWD
;
A
#
# COMPACT_ATOMS: atom_id res chain seq x y z
N MET A 1 -6.50 -47.49 -43.17
CA MET A 1 -7.15 -46.73 -42.10
C MET A 1 -6.58 -45.32 -42.15
N PRO A 2 -7.36 -44.28 -42.45
CA PRO A 2 -6.85 -42.93 -42.58
C PRO A 2 -6.79 -42.23 -41.21
N GLY A 3 -5.65 -41.60 -40.97
CA GLY A 3 -5.39 -40.81 -39.77
C GLY A 3 -6.22 -39.52 -39.73
N VAL A 4 -6.81 -39.24 -38.58
CA VAL A 4 -7.53 -38.00 -38.30
C VAL A 4 -6.50 -36.92 -37.88
N MET A 5 -6.33 -35.94 -38.72
CA MET A 5 -5.56 -34.74 -38.43
C MET A 5 -6.46 -33.78 -37.62
N ALA A 6 -6.15 -33.56 -36.37
CA ALA A 6 -6.83 -32.56 -35.55
C ALA A 6 -6.31 -31.15 -35.93
N ALA A 7 -7.17 -30.36 -36.53
CA ALA A 7 -6.89 -28.95 -36.81
C ALA A 7 -7.06 -28.13 -35.51
N PHE A 8 -5.97 -27.60 -34.99
CA PHE A 8 -6.02 -26.56 -33.96
C PHE A 8 -6.48 -25.25 -34.59
N LEU A 9 -7.69 -24.85 -34.28
CA LEU A 9 -8.20 -23.52 -34.56
C LEU A 9 -7.48 -22.53 -33.66
N PHE A 10 -6.54 -21.80 -34.26
CA PHE A 10 -6.03 -20.54 -33.66
C PHE A 10 -7.17 -19.52 -33.69
N VAL A 11 -7.75 -19.24 -32.54
CA VAL A 11 -8.57 -18.05 -32.33
C VAL A 11 -7.59 -16.87 -32.22
N PRO A 12 -7.62 -15.89 -33.14
CA PRO A 12 -6.80 -14.72 -32.97
C PRO A 12 -7.27 -13.97 -31.71
N LEU A 13 -6.33 -13.70 -30.78
CA LEU A 13 -6.54 -12.67 -29.76
C LEU A 13 -6.84 -11.39 -30.52
N SER A 14 -8.10 -11.02 -30.59
CA SER A 14 -8.49 -9.69 -31.01
C SER A 14 -7.86 -8.71 -30.04
N ALA A 15 -6.89 -7.94 -30.52
CA ALA A 15 -6.37 -6.79 -29.82
C ALA A 15 -7.57 -5.91 -29.43
N PHE A 16 -7.83 -5.78 -28.12
CA PHE A 16 -8.79 -4.84 -27.62
C PHE A 16 -8.27 -3.46 -28.01
N THR A 17 -8.86 -2.87 -29.02
CA THR A 17 -8.66 -1.47 -29.36
C THR A 17 -9.13 -0.66 -28.16
N GLN A 18 -8.18 -0.01 -27.46
CA GLN A 18 -8.51 1.03 -26.50
C GLN A 18 -9.47 2.02 -27.18
N THR A 19 -10.69 2.12 -26.65
CA THR A 19 -11.60 3.18 -27.05
C THR A 19 -11.07 4.48 -26.45
N THR A 20 -10.48 5.32 -27.30
CA THR A 20 -9.80 6.57 -26.96
C THR A 20 -10.74 7.72 -26.58
N GLU A 21 -12.00 7.43 -26.22
CA GLU A 21 -13.02 8.46 -25.95
C GLU A 21 -13.39 8.65 -24.48
N GLN A 22 -12.97 7.76 -23.57
CA GLN A 22 -13.27 7.93 -22.16
C GLN A 22 -12.10 8.59 -21.41
N PRO A 23 -12.37 9.60 -20.55
CA PRO A 23 -11.33 10.17 -19.71
C PRO A 23 -10.80 9.12 -18.73
N GLU A 24 -9.55 9.28 -18.28
CA GLU A 24 -8.84 8.30 -17.45
C GLU A 24 -9.62 7.93 -16.20
N TRP A 25 -10.31 8.89 -15.57
CA TRP A 25 -11.07 8.67 -14.32
C TRP A 25 -12.37 7.84 -14.45
N CYS A 26 -12.71 7.39 -15.65
CA CYS A 26 -13.79 6.42 -15.92
C CYS A 26 -13.35 5.32 -16.92
N ASN A 27 -12.12 4.87 -16.81
CA ASN A 27 -11.55 3.87 -17.69
C ASN A 27 -10.74 2.84 -16.87
N GLU A 28 -11.34 1.69 -16.56
CA GLU A 28 -10.78 0.63 -15.72
C GLU A 28 -9.45 0.03 -16.22
N TYR A 29 -9.04 0.37 -17.45
CA TYR A 29 -7.73 -0.04 -17.98
C TYR A 29 -6.61 0.92 -17.60
N VAL A 30 -6.90 2.10 -17.04
CA VAL A 30 -5.95 3.19 -16.80
C VAL A 30 -5.91 3.61 -15.34
N SER A 31 -5.10 2.95 -14.54
CA SER A 31 -4.84 3.31 -13.13
C SER A 31 -3.81 4.43 -12.93
N GLY A 32 -3.15 4.86 -14.01
CA GLY A 32 -2.16 5.93 -13.98
C GLY A 32 -1.57 6.26 -15.32
N VAL A 33 -1.16 7.52 -15.49
CA VAL A 33 -0.46 8.04 -16.68
C VAL A 33 0.79 8.77 -16.21
N ASN A 34 1.95 8.42 -16.78
CA ASN A 34 3.27 8.97 -16.41
C ASN A 34 3.58 8.87 -14.90
N LYS A 35 2.89 7.99 -14.19
CA LYS A 35 3.17 7.66 -12.80
C LYS A 35 4.41 6.76 -12.74
N GLU A 36 5.36 7.10 -11.88
CA GLU A 36 6.54 6.27 -11.62
C GLU A 36 6.11 4.92 -11.02
N GLN A 37 6.89 3.87 -11.31
CA GLN A 37 6.67 2.59 -10.67
C GLN A 37 6.77 2.72 -9.15
N ALA A 38 5.83 2.14 -8.44
CA ALA A 38 5.82 2.14 -6.98
C ALA A 38 7.12 1.52 -6.44
N CYS A 39 7.68 2.17 -5.43
CA CYS A 39 8.87 1.70 -4.72
C CYS A 39 8.82 2.16 -3.27
N GLN A 40 9.66 1.54 -2.44
CA GLN A 40 9.82 2.02 -1.08
C GLN A 40 10.40 3.44 -1.08
N ILE A 41 9.89 4.27 -0.18
CA ILE A 41 10.45 5.60 0.02
C ILE A 41 11.82 5.48 0.69
N ALA A 42 12.85 5.90 -0.02
CA ALA A 42 14.21 6.02 0.47
C ALA A 42 14.85 7.23 -0.20
N ILE A 43 14.80 8.37 0.46
CA ILE A 43 15.30 9.65 -0.08
C ILE A 43 16.83 9.70 0.03
N PRO A 44 17.55 10.33 -0.94
CA PRO A 44 18.98 10.53 -0.83
C PRO A 44 19.39 11.36 0.39
N PHE A 45 20.57 11.08 0.92
CA PHE A 45 21.24 11.91 1.93
C PHE A 45 22.57 12.44 1.39
N ALA A 46 23.07 13.51 2.00
CA ALA A 46 24.33 14.15 1.58
C ALA A 46 25.55 13.29 1.93
N ASP A 47 25.49 12.58 3.05
CA ASP A 47 26.53 11.68 3.54
C ASP A 47 25.93 10.50 4.32
N GLU A 48 26.76 9.51 4.62
CA GLU A 48 26.33 8.27 5.30
C GLU A 48 25.93 8.53 6.77
N GLN A 49 26.53 9.50 7.44
CA GLN A 49 26.17 9.81 8.83
C GLN A 49 24.76 10.40 8.91
N GLN A 50 24.42 11.31 8.00
CA GLN A 50 23.05 11.81 7.90
C GLN A 50 22.08 10.68 7.58
N ALA A 51 22.42 9.82 6.62
CA ALA A 51 21.58 8.70 6.22
C ALA A 51 21.24 7.72 7.37
N MET A 52 22.14 7.55 8.32
CA MET A 52 21.92 6.69 9.49
C MET A 52 21.12 7.35 10.61
N ASN A 53 21.21 8.67 10.77
CA ASN A 53 20.76 9.38 11.97
C ASN A 53 19.54 10.28 11.75
N LEU A 54 19.27 10.73 10.53
CA LEU A 54 18.21 11.67 10.24
C LEU A 54 16.96 10.98 9.70
N ALA A 55 15.79 11.55 10.00
CA ALA A 55 14.57 11.22 9.32
C ALA A 55 14.62 11.71 7.86
N ILE A 56 13.83 11.10 6.97
CA ILE A 56 13.80 11.48 5.55
C ILE A 56 13.42 12.95 5.33
N GLU A 57 12.59 13.51 6.20
CA GLU A 57 12.15 14.90 6.17
C GLU A 57 13.29 15.89 6.48
N GLU A 58 14.36 15.42 7.11
CA GLU A 58 15.54 16.22 7.45
C GLU A 58 16.61 16.20 6.34
N SER A 59 16.42 15.36 5.32
CA SER A 59 17.32 15.33 4.17
C SER A 59 17.31 16.66 3.41
N THR A 60 18.47 17.14 2.98
CA THR A 60 18.61 18.30 2.10
C THR A 60 18.00 18.07 0.71
N TYR A 61 17.65 16.84 0.39
CA TYR A 61 16.98 16.44 -0.85
C TYR A 61 15.47 16.20 -0.68
N TYR A 62 14.90 16.62 0.43
CA TYR A 62 13.46 16.61 0.72
C TYR A 62 12.93 18.04 0.84
N LYS A 63 11.72 18.27 0.35
CA LYS A 63 11.01 19.53 0.53
C LYS A 63 9.52 19.28 0.64
N THR A 64 8.94 19.52 1.82
CA THR A 64 7.49 19.41 1.99
C THR A 64 6.74 20.45 1.15
N LEU A 65 5.59 20.04 0.63
CA LEU A 65 4.58 20.92 0.04
C LEU A 65 3.31 20.99 0.90
N ASN A 66 3.31 20.36 2.07
CA ASN A 66 2.22 20.52 3.03
C ASN A 66 1.99 22.00 3.39
N GLY A 67 0.80 22.32 3.87
CA GLY A 67 0.42 23.66 4.29
C GLY A 67 -0.80 24.18 3.55
N THR A 68 -0.91 25.47 3.36
CA THR A 68 -2.08 26.10 2.74
C THR A 68 -1.96 26.11 1.23
N TRP A 69 -2.99 25.62 0.54
CA TRP A 69 -3.11 25.63 -0.91
C TRP A 69 -4.35 26.44 -1.31
N LYS A 70 -4.36 27.04 -2.50
CA LYS A 70 -5.58 27.59 -3.11
C LYS A 70 -6.47 26.46 -3.56
N PHE A 71 -7.78 26.59 -3.34
CA PHE A 71 -8.77 25.53 -3.54
C PHE A 71 -10.06 26.05 -4.15
N HIS A 72 -10.57 25.34 -5.13
CA HIS A 72 -11.88 25.60 -5.74
C HIS A 72 -12.64 24.30 -5.88
N TRP A 73 -13.82 24.23 -5.28
CA TRP A 73 -14.68 23.06 -5.30
C TRP A 73 -15.88 23.28 -6.21
N VAL A 74 -16.24 22.26 -6.98
CA VAL A 74 -17.47 22.23 -7.80
C VAL A 74 -18.18 20.90 -7.60
N PRO A 75 -19.54 20.88 -7.70
CA PRO A 75 -20.32 19.67 -7.48
C PRO A 75 -20.30 18.69 -8.67
N ASP A 76 -19.91 19.16 -9.85
CA ASP A 76 -19.99 18.37 -11.09
C ASP A 76 -18.74 18.62 -11.95
N PRO A 77 -18.15 17.59 -12.57
CA PRO A 77 -16.96 17.73 -13.42
C PRO A 77 -17.13 18.72 -14.58
N LYS A 78 -18.34 18.93 -15.09
CA LYS A 78 -18.61 19.90 -16.16
C LYS A 78 -18.38 21.35 -15.75
N ASP A 79 -18.50 21.65 -14.45
CA ASP A 79 -18.41 23.00 -13.90
C ASP A 79 -16.96 23.36 -13.47
N ARG A 80 -16.02 22.43 -13.61
CA ARG A 80 -14.63 22.65 -13.19
C ARG A 80 -13.92 23.68 -14.06
N PRO A 81 -13.02 24.50 -13.52
CA PRO A 81 -12.28 25.49 -14.28
C PRO A 81 -11.31 24.82 -15.25
N GLN A 82 -11.47 25.05 -16.55
CA GLN A 82 -10.72 24.34 -17.60
C GLN A 82 -9.23 24.76 -17.68
N ASP A 83 -8.94 26.05 -17.45
CA ASP A 83 -7.60 26.62 -17.65
C ASP A 83 -6.84 26.89 -16.35
N PHE A 84 -7.32 26.40 -15.23
CA PHE A 84 -6.75 26.70 -13.92
C PHE A 84 -5.30 26.20 -13.76
N CYS A 85 -4.84 25.29 -14.58
CA CYS A 85 -3.46 24.80 -14.58
C CYS A 85 -2.45 25.82 -15.16
N LYS A 86 -2.92 26.82 -15.92
CA LYS A 86 -2.06 27.84 -16.52
C LYS A 86 -1.51 28.80 -15.46
N PRO A 87 -0.22 29.15 -15.48
CA PRO A 87 0.40 30.02 -14.48
C PRO A 87 -0.29 31.38 -14.32
N GLU A 88 -0.79 31.95 -15.43
CA GLU A 88 -1.47 33.24 -15.48
C GLU A 88 -2.92 33.22 -14.99
N TYR A 89 -3.51 32.06 -14.75
CA TYR A 89 -4.88 31.94 -14.27
C TYR A 89 -5.01 32.53 -12.86
N ASP A 90 -5.93 33.49 -12.68
CA ASP A 90 -6.13 34.16 -11.40
C ASP A 90 -6.90 33.26 -10.40
N VAL A 91 -6.24 32.91 -9.31
CA VAL A 91 -6.80 32.15 -8.20
C VAL A 91 -6.99 33.00 -6.93
N SER A 92 -6.91 34.32 -7.04
CA SER A 92 -6.99 35.24 -5.90
C SER A 92 -8.31 35.12 -5.12
N GLN A 93 -9.39 34.78 -5.83
CA GLN A 93 -10.72 34.61 -5.26
C GLN A 93 -11.01 33.17 -4.79
N TRP A 94 -10.06 32.24 -4.94
CA TRP A 94 -10.21 30.88 -4.48
C TRP A 94 -10.09 30.79 -2.96
N ASP A 95 -10.77 29.83 -2.39
CA ASP A 95 -10.62 29.50 -0.98
C ASP A 95 -9.20 29.00 -0.67
N ASP A 96 -8.85 28.99 0.60
CA ASP A 96 -7.66 28.32 1.11
C ASP A 96 -8.06 26.99 1.76
N ILE A 97 -7.28 25.94 1.51
CA ILE A 97 -7.44 24.64 2.14
C ILE A 97 -6.10 24.16 2.71
N LYS A 98 -6.15 23.47 3.84
CA LYS A 98 -4.98 22.79 4.40
C LYS A 98 -4.69 21.51 3.60
N VAL A 99 -3.42 21.22 3.36
CA VAL A 99 -2.93 19.96 2.80
C VAL A 99 -1.85 19.43 3.76
N PRO A 100 -1.95 18.19 4.27
CA PRO A 100 -3.02 17.24 4.01
C PRO A 100 -4.34 17.59 4.73
N ALA A 101 -5.45 17.31 4.06
CA ALA A 101 -6.81 17.32 4.63
C ALA A 101 -7.81 16.73 3.63
N THR A 102 -8.99 16.35 4.14
CA THR A 102 -10.16 16.06 3.31
C THR A 102 -11.03 17.32 3.20
N TRP A 103 -11.56 17.61 2.02
CA TRP A 103 -12.36 18.83 1.85
C TRP A 103 -13.67 18.82 2.63
N GLN A 104 -14.24 17.63 2.92
CA GLN A 104 -15.47 17.51 3.71
C GLN A 104 -15.26 17.94 5.16
N ILE A 105 -14.14 17.57 5.78
CA ILE A 105 -13.81 17.99 7.16
C ILE A 105 -13.47 19.48 7.19
N GLU A 106 -12.72 19.98 6.21
CA GLU A 106 -12.42 21.41 6.11
C GLU A 106 -13.69 22.23 5.83
N ALA A 107 -14.62 21.70 5.04
CA ALA A 107 -15.93 22.35 4.82
C ALA A 107 -16.71 22.53 6.13
N VAL A 108 -16.80 21.49 6.95
CA VAL A 108 -17.45 21.57 8.27
C VAL A 108 -16.73 22.55 9.17
N ARG A 109 -15.40 22.48 9.24
CA ARG A 109 -14.56 23.32 10.11
C ARG A 109 -14.65 24.82 9.77
N HIS A 110 -14.73 25.15 8.49
CA HIS A 110 -14.72 26.53 7.99
C HIS A 110 -16.10 27.02 7.49
N HIS A 111 -17.18 26.27 7.79
CA HIS A 111 -18.54 26.61 7.38
C HIS A 111 -18.68 26.87 5.87
N LYS A 112 -17.98 26.06 5.05
CA LYS A 112 -18.05 26.13 3.59
C LYS A 112 -19.18 25.27 3.06
N ASN A 113 -19.76 25.67 1.92
CA ASN A 113 -20.77 24.87 1.23
C ASN A 113 -20.14 23.94 0.19
N TRP A 114 -19.07 23.24 0.62
CA TRP A 114 -18.49 22.17 -0.17
C TRP A 114 -19.27 20.86 0.10
N ASP A 115 -18.68 19.76 -0.24
CA ASP A 115 -19.22 18.43 -0.01
C ASP A 115 -19.34 18.06 1.48
N LYS A 116 -20.14 17.03 1.77
CA LYS A 116 -20.34 16.55 3.14
C LYS A 116 -19.75 15.17 3.33
N PRO A 117 -19.28 14.83 4.56
CA PRO A 117 -18.99 13.45 4.91
C PRO A 117 -20.22 12.56 4.64
N LEU A 118 -20.00 11.43 4.00
CA LEU A 118 -21.01 10.44 3.71
C LEU A 118 -20.55 9.08 4.21
N TYR A 119 -21.33 8.45 5.08
CA TYR A 119 -21.13 7.06 5.45
C TYR A 119 -22.00 6.17 4.55
N CYS A 120 -21.42 5.13 4.00
CA CYS A 120 -22.16 4.06 3.36
C CYS A 120 -21.42 2.73 3.42
N ASN A 121 -22.21 1.68 3.65
CA ASN A 121 -21.78 0.29 3.60
C ASN A 121 -22.37 -0.36 2.34
N VAL A 122 -21.62 -1.21 1.67
CA VAL A 122 -22.04 -2.03 0.50
C VAL A 122 -22.50 -1.23 -0.71
N ILE A 123 -23.00 -0.02 -0.52
CA ILE A 123 -23.62 0.82 -1.56
C ILE A 123 -22.55 1.70 -2.20
N TYR A 124 -22.57 1.77 -3.54
CA TYR A 124 -21.81 2.76 -4.29
C TYR A 124 -22.62 4.05 -4.41
N PRO A 125 -22.25 5.13 -3.70
CA PRO A 125 -23.07 6.35 -3.66
C PRO A 125 -23.10 7.12 -4.98
N PHE A 126 -22.29 6.72 -5.95
CA PHE A 126 -22.17 7.30 -7.28
C PHE A 126 -22.89 6.49 -8.38
N CYS A 127 -23.60 5.42 -8.01
CA CYS A 127 -24.39 4.60 -8.91
C CYS A 127 -25.88 4.66 -8.56
N GLU A 128 -26.76 4.56 -9.57
CA GLU A 128 -28.17 4.32 -9.31
C GLU A 128 -28.38 2.89 -8.81
N TRP A 129 -29.02 2.77 -7.66
CA TRP A 129 -29.37 1.51 -7.03
C TRP A 129 -30.85 1.20 -7.23
N ASP A 130 -31.15 0.10 -7.88
CA ASP A 130 -32.48 -0.48 -7.88
C ASP A 130 -32.57 -1.62 -6.86
N TRP A 131 -32.95 -1.30 -5.66
CA TRP A 131 -33.12 -2.23 -4.54
C TRP A 131 -33.99 -3.44 -4.88
N LYS A 132 -34.88 -3.33 -5.85
CA LYS A 132 -35.77 -4.42 -6.30
C LYS A 132 -35.03 -5.46 -7.14
N LYS A 133 -33.85 -5.12 -7.68
CA LYS A 133 -33.00 -6.00 -8.47
C LYS A 133 -31.87 -6.63 -7.67
N ILE A 134 -31.71 -6.23 -6.40
CA ILE A 134 -30.68 -6.77 -5.52
C ILE A 134 -31.17 -8.10 -4.96
N GLN A 135 -30.52 -9.21 -5.28
CA GLN A 135 -30.75 -10.52 -4.70
C GLN A 135 -29.58 -10.93 -3.81
N TRP A 136 -29.84 -10.98 -2.51
CA TRP A 136 -28.86 -11.48 -1.54
C TRP A 136 -28.72 -13.00 -1.66
N PRO A 137 -27.49 -13.62 -1.59
CA PRO A 137 -26.16 -13.01 -1.37
C PRO A 137 -25.45 -12.57 -2.66
N ASN A 138 -25.99 -12.81 -3.82
CA ASN A 138 -25.41 -12.44 -5.12
C ASN A 138 -25.89 -11.04 -5.49
N VAL A 139 -25.42 -10.09 -4.76
CA VAL A 139 -25.81 -8.70 -4.92
C VAL A 139 -25.20 -8.17 -6.20
N ILE A 140 -26.07 -7.76 -7.09
CA ILE A 140 -25.87 -6.84 -8.21
C ILE A 140 -25.92 -7.48 -9.59
N GLN A 141 -27.05 -7.23 -10.16
CA GLN A 141 -27.24 -7.03 -11.58
C GLN A 141 -28.18 -5.82 -11.75
N PRO A 142 -27.96 -4.89 -12.65
CA PRO A 142 -27.01 -5.03 -13.73
C PRO A 142 -25.69 -4.30 -13.42
N ARG A 143 -24.61 -4.80 -13.98
CA ARG A 143 -23.38 -4.08 -14.23
C ARG A 143 -23.69 -2.67 -14.74
N PRO A 144 -23.18 -1.60 -14.15
CA PRO A 144 -23.25 -0.29 -14.78
C PRO A 144 -22.71 -0.43 -16.19
N SER A 145 -23.49 -0.12 -17.20
CA SER A 145 -23.14 -0.46 -18.59
C SER A 145 -21.89 0.24 -19.12
N ASN A 146 -21.31 1.17 -18.34
CA ASN A 146 -20.17 1.98 -18.73
C ASN A 146 -19.45 2.65 -17.57
N TYR A 147 -19.61 2.18 -16.30
CA TYR A 147 -19.00 2.82 -15.11
C TYR A 147 -19.20 4.35 -15.07
N THR A 148 -20.30 4.86 -15.64
CA THR A 148 -20.54 6.28 -15.74
C THR A 148 -21.22 6.79 -14.48
N PHE A 149 -20.74 7.91 -13.99
CA PHE A 149 -21.29 8.68 -12.88
C PHE A 149 -22.38 9.65 -13.37
N ALA A 150 -23.07 9.32 -14.46
CA ALA A 150 -23.92 10.24 -15.22
C ALA A 150 -25.14 10.75 -14.45
N THR A 151 -25.54 10.09 -13.37
CA THR A 151 -26.78 10.38 -12.66
C THR A 151 -26.58 10.95 -11.26
N MET A 152 -25.33 10.93 -10.75
CA MET A 152 -25.00 11.47 -9.43
C MET A 152 -23.91 12.53 -9.54
N PRO A 153 -23.97 13.59 -8.71
CA PRO A 153 -22.87 14.56 -8.65
C PRO A 153 -21.55 13.87 -8.34
N ASN A 154 -20.52 14.13 -9.15
CA ASN A 154 -19.16 13.71 -8.88
C ASN A 154 -18.30 14.95 -8.60
N PRO A 155 -18.25 15.44 -7.35
CA PRO A 155 -17.51 16.64 -7.00
C PRO A 155 -16.05 16.61 -7.43
N VAL A 156 -15.54 17.77 -7.80
CA VAL A 156 -14.14 17.98 -8.18
C VAL A 156 -13.54 19.09 -7.35
N GLY A 157 -12.36 18.82 -6.77
CA GLY A 157 -11.54 19.81 -6.08
C GLY A 157 -10.33 20.20 -6.93
N SER A 158 -10.24 21.47 -7.30
CA SER A 158 -9.09 22.04 -8.01
C SER A 158 -8.16 22.73 -7.03
N TYR A 159 -6.89 22.36 -7.03
CA TYR A 159 -5.86 22.86 -6.10
C TYR A 159 -4.76 23.59 -6.85
N ARG A 160 -4.22 24.65 -6.24
CA ARG A 160 -3.06 25.40 -6.76
C ARG A 160 -2.04 25.64 -5.65
N ARG A 161 -0.77 25.39 -5.97
CA ARG A 161 0.38 25.67 -5.09
C ARG A 161 1.54 26.24 -5.87
N GLU A 162 2.18 27.26 -5.34
CA GLU A 162 3.44 27.78 -5.86
C GLU A 162 4.61 27.28 -5.02
N PHE A 163 5.71 26.96 -5.70
CA PHE A 163 6.94 26.54 -5.03
C PHE A 163 8.19 26.91 -5.83
N THR A 164 9.34 26.85 -5.19
CA THR A 164 10.66 26.99 -5.80
C THR A 164 11.50 25.76 -5.52
N ILE A 165 12.41 25.43 -6.42
CA ILE A 165 13.38 24.35 -6.22
C ILE A 165 14.65 24.91 -5.59
N PRO A 166 15.24 24.27 -4.56
CA PRO A 166 16.53 24.67 -4.00
C PRO A 166 17.62 24.69 -5.08
N GLU A 167 18.49 25.67 -5.05
CA GLU A 167 19.60 25.77 -6.03
C GLU A 167 20.54 24.55 -5.96
N SER A 168 20.67 23.92 -4.78
CA SER A 168 21.44 22.69 -4.58
C SER A 168 20.90 21.48 -5.35
N TRP A 169 19.66 21.54 -5.89
CA TRP A 169 19.06 20.49 -6.71
C TRP A 169 19.31 20.68 -8.21
N LYS A 170 20.02 21.72 -8.60
CA LYS A 170 20.34 21.97 -10.02
C LYS A 170 21.09 20.78 -10.65
N GLY A 171 20.59 20.33 -11.80
CA GLY A 171 21.16 19.21 -12.53
C GLY A 171 20.75 17.82 -12.01
N ARG A 172 19.95 17.75 -10.97
CA ARG A 172 19.36 16.52 -10.44
C ARG A 172 17.99 16.24 -11.06
N ASP A 173 17.46 15.05 -10.87
CA ASP A 173 16.05 14.75 -11.12
C ASP A 173 15.22 15.18 -9.91
N VAL A 174 14.02 15.67 -10.16
CA VAL A 174 13.09 16.14 -9.13
C VAL A 174 11.78 15.40 -9.29
N PHE A 175 11.34 14.79 -8.22
CA PHE A 175 10.09 14.05 -8.14
C PHE A 175 9.13 14.73 -7.18
N ILE A 176 7.83 14.58 -7.44
CA ILE A 176 6.77 14.86 -6.49
C ILE A 176 6.14 13.55 -6.06
N ARG A 177 5.85 13.43 -4.76
CA ARG A 177 5.16 12.28 -4.20
C ARG A 177 3.96 12.73 -3.40
N PHE A 178 2.82 12.11 -3.67
CA PHE A 178 1.58 12.20 -2.92
C PHE A 178 1.42 10.88 -2.17
N ASN A 179 1.40 10.90 -0.85
CA ASN A 179 1.28 9.67 -0.05
C ASN A 179 -0.16 9.13 0.03
N GLY A 180 -1.15 9.92 -0.37
CA GLY A 180 -2.55 9.49 -0.46
C GLY A 180 -3.45 10.61 -0.97
N VAL A 181 -4.25 10.29 -1.99
CA VAL A 181 -5.26 11.19 -2.59
C VAL A 181 -6.49 10.38 -2.94
N GLU A 182 -7.66 10.74 -2.42
CA GLU A 182 -8.92 10.04 -2.68
C GLU A 182 -9.80 10.86 -3.63
N ALA A 183 -10.31 10.30 -4.74
CA ALA A 183 -10.11 8.93 -5.23
C ALA A 183 -9.10 8.87 -6.36
N GLY A 184 -9.12 9.77 -7.33
CA GLY A 184 -8.16 9.89 -8.42
C GLY A 184 -7.88 11.35 -8.73
N PHE A 185 -6.74 11.61 -9.35
CA PHE A 185 -6.31 12.98 -9.60
C PHE A 185 -5.42 13.17 -10.81
N TYR A 186 -5.53 14.35 -11.41
CA TYR A 186 -4.62 14.86 -12.42
C TYR A 186 -3.64 15.85 -11.80
N ILE A 187 -2.44 15.93 -12.40
CA ILE A 187 -1.40 16.87 -12.01
C ILE A 187 -0.86 17.62 -13.22
N TRP A 188 -0.66 18.93 -13.06
CA TRP A 188 0.00 19.82 -14.03
C TRP A 188 1.10 20.62 -13.35
N LEU A 189 2.16 20.88 -14.10
CA LEU A 189 3.22 21.80 -13.67
C LEU A 189 3.44 22.86 -14.77
N ASN A 190 3.34 24.15 -14.39
CA ASN A 190 3.51 25.28 -15.28
C ASN A 190 2.62 25.19 -16.55
N GLY A 191 1.36 24.76 -16.37
CA GLY A 191 0.38 24.62 -17.46
C GLY A 191 0.47 23.33 -18.28
N LYS A 192 1.47 22.48 -18.03
CA LYS A 192 1.66 21.23 -18.76
C LYS A 192 1.15 20.04 -17.95
N LYS A 193 0.31 19.17 -18.54
CA LYS A 193 -0.15 17.93 -17.91
C LYS A 193 1.07 17.04 -17.63
N VAL A 194 1.24 16.66 -16.36
CA VAL A 194 2.29 15.75 -15.91
C VAL A 194 1.79 14.31 -15.92
N GLY A 195 0.60 14.07 -15.33
CA GLY A 195 0.09 12.72 -15.26
C GLY A 195 -1.28 12.59 -14.56
N TYR A 196 -1.63 11.34 -14.28
CA TYR A 196 -2.85 10.90 -13.61
C TYR A 196 -2.55 9.74 -12.66
N SER A 197 -3.29 9.60 -11.57
CA SER A 197 -3.22 8.45 -10.66
C SER A 197 -4.55 8.16 -10.01
N GLU A 198 -4.81 6.89 -9.82
CA GLU A 198 -5.80 6.28 -8.93
C GLU A 198 -5.13 5.44 -7.87
N ASP A 199 -5.95 4.77 -7.01
CA ASP A 199 -5.58 4.04 -5.81
C ASP A 199 -5.27 5.00 -4.65
N SER A 200 -6.32 5.28 -3.87
CA SER A 200 -6.35 6.36 -2.88
C SER A 200 -5.28 6.22 -1.80
N TYR A 201 -4.90 5.00 -1.43
CA TYR A 201 -4.10 4.71 -0.24
C TYR A 201 -2.66 4.36 -0.51
N LEU A 202 -2.29 4.20 -1.79
CA LEU A 202 -0.90 4.01 -2.19
C LEU A 202 -0.28 5.32 -2.69
N PRO A 203 1.02 5.50 -2.46
CA PRO A 203 1.71 6.68 -2.95
C PRO A 203 1.74 6.77 -4.47
N ALA A 204 1.51 7.98 -4.99
CA ALA A 204 1.70 8.32 -6.39
C ALA A 204 2.89 9.25 -6.56
N GLU A 205 3.81 8.89 -7.46
CA GLU A 205 5.04 9.64 -7.71
C GLU A 205 5.17 10.01 -9.19
N PHE A 206 5.63 11.24 -9.45
CA PHE A 206 5.81 11.75 -10.80
C PHE A 206 7.15 12.48 -10.95
N ASN A 207 7.83 12.28 -12.07
CA ASN A 207 9.04 13.01 -12.42
C ASN A 207 8.69 14.41 -12.94
N LEU A 208 9.01 15.43 -12.17
CA LEU A 208 8.76 16.82 -12.55
C LEU A 208 9.87 17.45 -13.38
N THR A 209 11.05 16.82 -13.50
CA THR A 209 12.24 17.38 -14.13
C THR A 209 11.99 18.02 -15.50
N PRO A 210 11.21 17.38 -16.42
CA PRO A 210 10.97 17.95 -17.75
C PRO A 210 10.06 19.18 -17.76
N TYR A 211 9.35 19.46 -16.66
CA TYR A 211 8.33 20.50 -16.57
C TYR A 211 8.77 21.69 -15.72
N LEU A 212 9.91 21.57 -15.01
CA LEU A 212 10.43 22.62 -14.13
C LEU A 212 10.95 23.81 -14.91
N GLN A 213 10.80 25.00 -14.32
CA GLN A 213 11.40 26.24 -14.76
C GLN A 213 12.21 26.90 -13.65
N ALA A 214 13.09 27.82 -14.02
CA ALA A 214 13.84 28.60 -13.03
C ALA A 214 12.93 29.50 -12.20
N GLY A 215 13.20 29.60 -10.92
CA GLY A 215 12.41 30.42 -9.99
C GLY A 215 11.10 29.73 -9.58
N LYS A 216 10.00 30.48 -9.69
CA LYS A 216 8.66 30.07 -9.24
C LYS A 216 8.05 29.05 -10.19
N ASN A 217 7.59 27.92 -9.67
CA ASN A 217 6.83 26.90 -10.37
C ASN A 217 5.39 26.87 -9.84
N VAL A 218 4.44 26.60 -10.72
CA VAL A 218 3.02 26.56 -10.42
C VAL A 218 2.52 25.13 -10.57
N LEU A 219 2.19 24.49 -9.47
CA LEU A 219 1.57 23.17 -9.39
C LEU A 219 0.05 23.31 -9.39
N ALA A 220 -0.63 22.55 -10.22
CA ALA A 220 -2.07 22.41 -10.23
C ALA A 220 -2.44 20.93 -10.08
N VAL A 221 -3.45 20.64 -9.26
CA VAL A 221 -3.96 19.29 -9.01
C VAL A 221 -5.48 19.33 -9.09
N GLU A 222 -6.08 18.36 -9.77
CA GLU A 222 -7.53 18.22 -9.90
C GLU A 222 -7.92 16.84 -9.36
N VAL A 223 -8.68 16.83 -8.28
CA VAL A 223 -9.08 15.61 -7.56
C VAL A 223 -10.55 15.34 -7.80
N TYR A 224 -10.87 14.14 -8.25
CA TYR A 224 -12.23 13.63 -8.42
C TYR A 224 -12.66 12.87 -7.18
N ARG A 225 -13.91 13.10 -6.72
CA ARG A 225 -14.45 12.36 -5.57
C ARG A 225 -14.57 10.87 -5.84
N PHE A 226 -15.00 10.52 -7.06
CA PHE A 226 -15.17 9.15 -7.50
C PHE A 226 -14.51 8.94 -8.86
N THR A 227 -13.90 7.78 -9.03
CA THR A 227 -13.37 7.28 -10.29
C THR A 227 -13.84 5.84 -10.49
N ASP A 228 -13.51 5.22 -11.62
CA ASP A 228 -13.74 3.78 -11.78
C ASP A 228 -13.00 2.98 -10.69
N GLY A 229 -11.80 3.42 -10.27
CA GLY A 229 -11.07 2.85 -9.13
C GLY A 229 -11.88 2.80 -7.84
N SER A 230 -12.86 3.70 -7.65
CA SER A 230 -13.73 3.72 -6.48
C SER A 230 -14.65 2.49 -6.38
N PHE A 231 -14.83 1.72 -7.46
CA PHE A 231 -15.51 0.43 -7.40
C PHE A 231 -14.72 -0.64 -6.61
N LEU A 232 -13.41 -0.48 -6.48
CA LEU A 232 -12.55 -1.32 -5.65
C LEU A 232 -12.24 -0.70 -4.27
N GLU A 233 -12.87 0.42 -3.93
CA GLU A 233 -12.67 1.15 -2.67
C GLU A 233 -14.02 1.30 -1.92
N CYS A 234 -14.77 0.18 -1.85
CA CYS A 234 -16.10 0.13 -1.24
C CYS A 234 -16.05 -0.31 0.23
N GLN A 235 -15.07 0.19 0.98
CA GLN A 235 -14.95 -0.10 2.41
C GLN A 235 -16.16 0.41 3.18
N ASP A 236 -16.54 -0.33 4.23
CA ASP A 236 -17.64 0.03 5.12
C ASP A 236 -17.22 1.14 6.09
N PHE A 237 -17.14 2.36 5.59
CA PHE A 237 -16.86 3.53 6.39
C PHE A 237 -17.11 4.86 5.66
N TRP A 238 -16.70 5.98 6.28
CA TRP A 238 -16.90 7.33 5.76
C TRP A 238 -16.22 7.55 4.40
N ARG A 239 -16.96 8.13 3.46
CA ARG A 239 -16.47 8.57 2.15
C ARG A 239 -15.96 10.00 2.25
N PHE A 240 -14.68 10.15 2.08
CA PHE A 240 -13.99 11.44 2.04
C PHE A 240 -13.38 11.68 0.66
N SER A 241 -12.70 12.81 0.50
CA SER A 241 -11.95 13.11 -0.71
C SER A 241 -10.95 14.23 -0.45
N GLY A 242 -9.91 14.28 -1.28
CA GLY A 242 -8.89 15.29 -1.22
C GLY A 242 -7.49 14.71 -1.06
N ILE A 243 -6.52 15.59 -0.88
CA ILE A 243 -5.12 15.23 -0.62
C ILE A 243 -4.98 15.02 0.89
N PHE A 244 -5.14 13.77 1.37
CA PHE A 244 -5.30 13.48 2.79
C PHE A 244 -4.01 13.00 3.49
N ARG A 245 -2.95 12.72 2.74
CA ARG A 245 -1.60 12.43 3.26
C ARG A 245 -0.59 13.40 2.70
N ASP A 246 0.64 13.34 3.20
CA ASP A 246 1.72 14.27 2.87
C ASP A 246 1.99 14.37 1.36
N VAL A 247 2.35 15.60 0.95
CA VAL A 247 2.88 15.91 -0.38
C VAL A 247 4.26 16.52 -0.23
N PHE A 248 5.22 16.00 -0.96
CA PHE A 248 6.59 16.52 -0.92
C PHE A 248 7.32 16.34 -2.25
N LEU A 249 8.34 17.15 -2.41
CA LEU A 249 9.34 17.03 -3.46
C LEU A 249 10.56 16.32 -2.91
N TRP A 250 11.20 15.55 -3.75
CA TRP A 250 12.53 15.01 -3.45
C TRP A 250 13.40 15.02 -4.70
N SER A 251 14.71 14.97 -4.49
CA SER A 251 15.66 15.12 -5.58
C SER A 251 16.69 14.01 -5.58
N ALA A 252 16.97 13.45 -6.76
CA ALA A 252 17.94 12.39 -6.96
C ALA A 252 19.01 12.77 -8.01
N PRO A 253 20.22 12.19 -7.94
CA PRO A 253 21.21 12.33 -9.00
C PRO A 253 20.73 11.64 -10.30
N LYS A 254 21.27 12.03 -11.45
CA LYS A 254 20.93 11.44 -12.76
C LYS A 254 21.27 9.95 -12.89
N THR A 255 22.23 9.47 -12.11
CA THR A 255 22.51 8.04 -11.93
C THR A 255 22.24 7.74 -10.48
N GLN A 256 21.25 6.91 -10.18
CA GLN A 256 20.67 6.78 -8.87
C GLN A 256 20.27 5.34 -8.54
N ILE A 257 20.14 5.06 -7.26
CA ILE A 257 19.44 3.90 -6.74
C ILE A 257 17.93 4.18 -6.88
N ARG A 258 17.22 3.39 -7.69
CA ARG A 258 15.77 3.58 -7.87
C ARG A 258 14.95 2.88 -6.79
N ASP A 259 15.35 1.64 -6.49
CA ASP A 259 14.67 0.78 -5.52
C ASP A 259 15.67 -0.26 -4.98
N PHE A 260 15.33 -0.85 -3.83
CA PHE A 260 16.07 -2.01 -3.31
C PHE A 260 15.17 -2.88 -2.43
N PHE A 261 15.52 -4.16 -2.33
CA PHE A 261 14.81 -5.12 -1.49
C PHE A 261 15.80 -5.94 -0.65
N PHE A 262 15.68 -5.80 0.65
CA PHE A 262 16.45 -6.52 1.65
C PHE A 262 15.71 -7.79 2.07
N ARG A 263 16.22 -8.93 1.68
CA ARG A 263 15.71 -10.25 2.08
C ARG A 263 16.68 -10.93 3.01
N THR A 264 16.15 -11.58 4.04
CA THR A 264 16.93 -12.37 4.98
C THR A 264 16.38 -13.79 5.06
N ASP A 265 17.29 -14.75 5.22
CA ASP A 265 16.96 -16.09 5.66
C ASP A 265 17.82 -16.47 6.86
N LEU A 266 17.30 -17.27 7.78
CA LEU A 266 18.02 -17.77 8.94
C LEU A 266 18.38 -19.22 8.72
N ASP A 267 19.55 -19.62 9.22
CA ASP A 267 20.01 -21.01 9.19
C ASP A 267 19.06 -21.94 9.98
N GLY A 268 19.30 -23.26 9.90
CA GLY A 268 18.43 -24.25 10.56
C GLY A 268 18.42 -24.18 12.09
N GLU A 269 19.37 -23.47 12.69
CA GLU A 269 19.45 -23.21 14.14
C GLU A 269 18.92 -21.80 14.49
N TYR A 270 18.47 -21.04 13.50
CA TYR A 270 18.03 -19.63 13.63
C TYR A 270 19.10 -18.73 14.24
N LYS A 271 20.37 -19.04 14.02
CA LYS A 271 21.51 -18.33 14.61
C LYS A 271 22.07 -17.30 13.66
N ASN A 272 22.48 -17.72 12.48
CA ASN A 272 23.12 -16.85 11.49
C ASN A 272 22.12 -16.50 10.39
N ALA A 273 22.35 -15.38 9.69
CA ALA A 273 21.51 -14.92 8.62
C ALA A 273 22.27 -14.81 7.30
N SER A 274 21.67 -15.29 6.22
CA SER A 274 22.03 -14.91 4.86
C SER A 274 21.21 -13.71 4.41
N VAL A 275 21.85 -12.75 3.76
CA VAL A 275 21.23 -11.56 3.20
C VAL A 275 21.31 -11.63 1.68
N SER A 276 20.18 -11.38 1.03
CA SER A 276 20.07 -11.12 -0.40
C SER A 276 19.48 -9.73 -0.60
N LEU A 277 20.29 -8.79 -1.10
CA LEU A 277 19.91 -7.42 -1.35
C LEU A 277 19.84 -7.15 -2.86
N ASP A 278 18.60 -7.03 -3.36
CA ASP A 278 18.38 -6.54 -4.71
C ASP A 278 18.47 -5.01 -4.73
N VAL A 279 19.18 -4.46 -5.73
CA VAL A 279 19.31 -3.01 -5.92
C VAL A 279 19.08 -2.66 -7.39
N GLU A 280 18.12 -1.81 -7.66
CA GLU A 280 17.87 -1.28 -8.98
C GLU A 280 18.60 0.06 -9.18
N VAL A 281 19.46 0.11 -10.19
CA VAL A 281 20.23 1.33 -10.55
C VAL A 281 19.73 1.86 -11.88
N THR A 282 19.35 3.15 -11.91
CA THR A 282 18.90 3.84 -13.12
C THR A 282 19.85 4.98 -13.49
N GLY A 283 19.83 5.39 -14.76
CA GLY A 283 20.62 6.50 -15.27
C GLY A 283 21.51 6.15 -16.46
N LYS A 284 22.60 6.90 -16.65
CA LYS A 284 23.51 6.67 -17.76
C LYS A 284 24.52 5.56 -17.45
N LYS A 285 24.71 4.65 -18.40
CA LYS A 285 25.72 3.58 -18.30
C LYS A 285 27.11 4.17 -18.04
N SER A 286 27.72 3.77 -16.92
CA SER A 286 29.03 4.23 -16.50
C SER A 286 29.70 3.19 -15.58
N ASN A 287 30.95 3.44 -15.18
CA ASN A 287 31.61 2.61 -14.18
C ASN A 287 31.02 2.95 -12.80
N CYS A 288 30.08 2.15 -12.35
CA CYS A 288 29.42 2.28 -11.05
C CYS A 288 29.78 1.11 -10.13
N GLU A 289 29.73 1.38 -8.84
CA GLU A 289 29.88 0.41 -7.77
C GLU A 289 28.76 0.64 -6.76
N ILE A 290 28.13 -0.44 -6.30
CA ILE A 290 27.21 -0.45 -5.16
C ILE A 290 27.98 -0.93 -3.96
N GLN A 291 27.83 -0.23 -2.83
CA GLN A 291 28.28 -0.68 -1.53
C GLN A 291 27.06 -0.71 -0.60
N ALA A 292 26.80 -1.86 -0.01
CA ALA A 292 25.83 -2.04 1.06
C ALA A 292 26.56 -2.14 2.39
N ARG A 293 26.11 -1.38 3.38
CA ARG A 293 26.61 -1.43 4.75
C ARG A 293 25.45 -1.63 5.69
N LEU A 294 25.58 -2.57 6.59
CA LEU A 294 24.63 -2.84 7.65
C LEU A 294 25.27 -2.52 8.99
N THR A 295 24.61 -1.66 9.78
CA THR A 295 25.05 -1.33 11.15
C THR A 295 23.93 -1.60 12.15
N ASP A 296 24.28 -1.88 13.40
CA ASP A 296 23.32 -1.80 14.50
C ASP A 296 22.91 -0.32 14.75
N LEU A 297 21.99 -0.08 15.68
CA LEU A 297 21.51 1.27 15.98
C LEU A 297 22.56 2.12 16.72
N GLU A 298 23.59 1.52 17.30
CA GLU A 298 24.75 2.18 17.91
C GLU A 298 25.80 2.57 16.85
N GLY A 299 25.65 2.12 15.59
CA GLY A 299 26.53 2.43 14.47
C GLY A 299 27.68 1.42 14.27
N ASN A 300 27.71 0.30 14.99
CA ASN A 300 28.69 -0.75 14.78
C ASN A 300 28.37 -1.53 13.50
N GLU A 301 29.36 -1.72 12.63
CA GLU A 301 29.22 -2.48 11.40
C GLU A 301 29.05 -3.98 11.71
N VAL A 302 27.96 -4.56 11.19
CA VAL A 302 27.65 -5.99 11.32
C VAL A 302 27.72 -6.74 9.99
N GLY A 303 27.78 -6.02 8.89
CA GLY A 303 27.96 -6.60 7.56
C GLY A 303 28.19 -5.54 6.50
N THR A 304 29.00 -5.87 5.51
CA THR A 304 29.28 -5.00 4.37
C THR A 304 29.52 -5.85 3.12
N GLN A 305 29.07 -5.35 1.98
CA GLN A 305 29.32 -5.97 0.68
C GLN A 305 29.40 -4.91 -0.40
N SER A 306 30.27 -5.15 -1.39
CA SER A 306 30.40 -4.27 -2.54
C SER A 306 30.42 -5.07 -3.84
N MET A 307 29.90 -4.49 -4.90
CA MET A 307 29.97 -5.06 -6.24
C MET A 307 30.02 -3.99 -7.32
N ARG A 308 30.59 -4.34 -8.47
CA ARG A 308 30.45 -3.51 -9.67
C ARG A 308 28.99 -3.50 -10.11
N ALA A 309 28.41 -2.32 -10.20
CA ALA A 309 27.01 -2.15 -10.58
C ALA A 309 26.81 -2.14 -12.11
N GLN A 310 25.71 -2.71 -12.53
CA GLN A 310 25.13 -2.53 -13.86
C GLN A 310 23.84 -1.69 -13.79
N MET A 311 23.42 -1.11 -14.91
CA MET A 311 22.10 -0.48 -15.00
C MET A 311 21.02 -1.55 -14.94
N GLY A 312 19.93 -1.26 -14.22
CA GLY A 312 18.88 -2.22 -13.89
C GLY A 312 19.18 -2.98 -12.61
N ALA A 313 18.78 -4.25 -12.56
CA ALA A 313 18.84 -5.08 -11.37
C ALA A 313 20.26 -5.55 -11.05
N ASN A 314 20.61 -5.47 -9.77
CA ASN A 314 21.83 -5.99 -9.17
C ASN A 314 21.45 -6.78 -7.93
N ASN A 315 22.21 -7.81 -7.55
CA ASN A 315 21.99 -8.60 -6.34
C ASN A 315 23.30 -8.75 -5.57
N LEU A 316 23.31 -8.31 -4.31
CA LEU A 316 24.39 -8.49 -3.37
C LEU A 316 24.03 -9.59 -2.37
N GLN A 317 24.97 -10.47 -2.07
CA GLN A 317 24.77 -11.54 -1.09
C GLN A 317 25.90 -11.50 -0.06
N PHE A 318 25.55 -11.63 1.22
CA PHE A 318 26.52 -11.70 2.32
C PHE A 318 25.89 -12.36 3.55
N GLU A 319 26.75 -12.85 4.44
CA GLU A 319 26.35 -13.48 5.69
C GLU A 319 26.48 -12.51 6.86
N VAL A 320 25.60 -12.63 7.84
CA VAL A 320 25.67 -11.92 9.11
C VAL A 320 25.63 -12.92 10.25
N MET A 321 26.70 -12.90 11.04
CA MET A 321 26.87 -13.86 12.13
C MET A 321 26.07 -13.43 13.35
N ASN A 322 25.14 -14.30 13.77
CA ASN A 322 24.33 -14.15 14.99
C ASN A 322 23.69 -12.75 15.17
N PRO A 323 22.99 -12.20 14.17
CA PRO A 323 22.30 -10.92 14.37
C PRO A 323 21.20 -11.06 15.44
N LEU A 324 20.84 -9.94 16.08
CA LEU A 324 19.60 -9.85 16.84
C LEU A 324 18.41 -10.02 15.89
N LYS A 325 17.40 -10.77 16.30
CA LYS A 325 16.25 -11.10 15.45
C LYS A 325 15.06 -10.25 15.83
N TRP A 326 14.44 -9.68 14.81
CA TRP A 326 13.21 -8.90 14.97
C TRP A 326 12.03 -9.82 15.32
N THR A 327 11.31 -9.49 16.38
CA THR A 327 10.00 -10.06 16.75
C THR A 327 9.12 -8.96 17.34
N ALA A 328 7.84 -9.23 17.58
CA ALA A 328 6.97 -8.28 18.28
C ALA A 328 7.41 -8.04 19.75
N GLU A 329 8.16 -8.96 20.36
CA GLU A 329 8.67 -8.81 21.74
C GLU A 329 10.06 -8.18 21.79
N THR A 330 10.88 -8.41 20.77
CA THR A 330 12.24 -7.89 20.64
C THR A 330 12.39 -7.28 19.24
N PRO A 331 11.95 -6.02 19.03
CA PRO A 331 11.92 -5.38 17.70
C PRO A 331 13.28 -4.80 17.32
N ASP A 332 14.30 -5.67 17.31
CA ASP A 332 15.65 -5.27 16.99
C ASP A 332 15.80 -4.91 15.50
N LEU A 333 16.27 -3.70 15.24
CA LEU A 333 16.45 -3.15 13.91
C LEU A 333 17.90 -2.81 13.63
N TYR A 334 18.23 -2.73 12.34
CA TYR A 334 19.53 -2.34 11.81
C TYR A 334 19.37 -1.23 10.79
N ASN A 335 20.38 -0.40 10.60
CA ASN A 335 20.44 0.56 9.51
C ASN A 335 21.10 -0.10 8.30
N LEU A 336 20.36 -0.24 7.21
CA LEU A 336 20.89 -0.60 5.90
C LEU A 336 21.19 0.67 5.13
N THR A 337 22.45 0.95 4.85
CA THR A 337 22.90 2.05 3.99
C THR A 337 23.39 1.49 2.66
N VAL A 338 22.80 1.97 1.56
CA VAL A 338 23.21 1.61 0.19
C VAL A 338 23.82 2.84 -0.47
N VAL A 339 25.08 2.72 -0.87
CA VAL A 339 25.88 3.78 -1.48
C VAL A 339 26.16 3.43 -2.94
N LEU A 340 25.82 4.34 -3.84
CA LEU A 340 26.21 4.23 -5.25
C LEU A 340 27.39 5.16 -5.52
N LYS A 341 28.46 4.58 -6.02
CA LYS A 341 29.66 5.31 -6.47
C LYS A 341 29.73 5.29 -7.99
N GLN A 342 30.10 6.41 -8.59
CA GLN A 342 30.34 6.54 -10.02
C GLN A 342 31.76 7.06 -10.24
N LYS A 343 32.61 6.29 -10.95
CA LYS A 343 34.02 6.60 -11.14
C LYS A 343 34.76 6.87 -9.80
N GLY A 344 34.44 6.10 -8.77
CA GLY A 344 35.02 6.21 -7.44
C GLY A 344 34.47 7.34 -6.56
N LYS A 345 33.55 8.15 -7.04
CA LYS A 345 32.90 9.21 -6.25
C LYS A 345 31.50 8.79 -5.84
N THR A 346 31.13 8.99 -4.59
CA THR A 346 29.78 8.80 -4.09
C THR A 346 28.81 9.74 -4.82
N VAL A 347 27.73 9.19 -5.37
CA VAL A 347 26.71 9.95 -6.10
C VAL A 347 25.32 9.83 -5.49
N ASP A 348 24.99 8.71 -4.85
CA ASP A 348 23.70 8.48 -4.18
C ASP A 348 23.91 7.68 -2.88
N ILE A 349 23.21 8.04 -1.83
CA ILE A 349 23.22 7.37 -0.54
C ILE A 349 21.79 7.24 -0.06
N ARG A 350 21.34 6.01 0.18
CA ARG A 350 20.02 5.70 0.70
C ARG A 350 20.15 4.90 1.98
N SER A 351 19.24 5.11 2.92
CA SER A 351 19.18 4.32 4.14
C SER A 351 17.75 3.99 4.52
N VAL A 352 17.55 2.79 5.06
CA VAL A 352 16.30 2.33 5.67
C VAL A 352 16.62 1.47 6.89
N LYS A 353 15.66 1.36 7.79
CA LYS A 353 15.73 0.39 8.88
C LYS A 353 15.22 -0.97 8.40
N VAL A 354 15.92 -2.04 8.79
CA VAL A 354 15.59 -3.42 8.44
C VAL A 354 15.71 -4.33 9.66
N GLY A 355 15.04 -5.47 9.64
CA GLY A 355 15.12 -6.45 10.72
C GLY A 355 15.39 -7.85 10.18
N PHE A 356 16.14 -8.66 10.95
CA PHE A 356 16.36 -10.05 10.64
C PHE A 356 15.24 -10.90 11.17
N ARG A 357 14.54 -11.59 10.30
CA ARG A 357 13.52 -12.56 10.65
C ARG A 357 13.31 -13.59 9.55
N LYS A 358 12.76 -14.72 9.95
CA LYS A 358 12.27 -15.77 9.06
C LYS A 358 10.81 -16.09 9.40
N ILE A 359 9.95 -16.17 8.39
CA ILE A 359 8.54 -16.54 8.53
C ILE A 359 8.36 -17.90 7.85
N GLU A 360 7.74 -18.85 8.55
CA GLU A 360 7.56 -20.21 8.05
C GLU A 360 6.16 -20.70 8.41
N LEU A 361 5.60 -21.54 7.54
CA LEU A 361 4.38 -22.28 7.78
C LEU A 361 4.74 -23.74 8.06
N ALA A 362 4.51 -24.18 9.29
CA ALA A 362 4.79 -25.56 9.70
C ALA A 362 3.76 -26.53 9.12
N LYS A 363 4.13 -27.79 8.99
CA LYS A 363 3.24 -28.86 8.45
C LYS A 363 1.97 -29.05 9.27
N ASP A 364 2.01 -28.78 10.56
CA ASP A 364 0.87 -28.84 11.49
C ASP A 364 -0.02 -27.58 11.45
N GLY A 365 0.28 -26.63 10.57
CA GLY A 365 -0.47 -25.40 10.38
C GLY A 365 -0.06 -24.25 11.31
N ARG A 366 0.98 -24.41 12.16
CA ARG A 366 1.49 -23.27 12.92
C ARG A 366 2.16 -22.25 12.02
N MET A 367 2.01 -20.99 12.35
CA MET A 367 2.85 -19.93 11.84
C MET A 367 4.06 -19.75 12.75
N LEU A 368 5.25 -19.76 12.17
CA LEU A 368 6.50 -19.61 12.92
C LEU A 368 7.17 -18.29 12.55
N VAL A 369 7.62 -17.56 13.56
CA VAL A 369 8.54 -16.44 13.40
C VAL A 369 9.84 -16.82 14.11
N ASN A 370 10.93 -16.88 13.35
CA ASN A 370 12.25 -17.33 13.83
C ASN A 370 12.16 -18.71 14.51
N GLY A 371 11.42 -19.63 13.92
CA GLY A 371 11.23 -21.01 14.41
C GLY A 371 10.29 -21.16 15.61
N LYS A 372 9.74 -20.05 16.14
CA LYS A 372 8.82 -20.08 17.28
C LYS A 372 7.38 -19.91 16.85
N SER A 373 6.49 -20.77 17.39
CA SER A 373 5.05 -20.67 17.16
C SER A 373 4.52 -19.33 17.61
N THR A 374 3.80 -18.66 16.73
CA THR A 374 3.29 -17.31 16.93
C THR A 374 1.77 -17.30 16.82
N LEU A 375 1.09 -16.73 17.81
CA LEU A 375 -0.34 -16.45 17.80
C LEU A 375 -0.56 -14.94 17.63
N PHE A 376 -1.42 -14.57 16.69
CA PHE A 376 -1.81 -13.17 16.47
C PHE A 376 -2.89 -12.74 17.47
N LYS A 377 -2.50 -11.95 18.44
CA LYS A 377 -3.39 -11.20 19.34
C LYS A 377 -3.66 -9.85 18.66
N GLY A 378 -4.47 -9.91 17.59
CA GLY A 378 -4.60 -8.82 16.64
C GLY A 378 -5.82 -7.95 16.84
N VAL A 379 -5.74 -6.76 16.26
CA VAL A 379 -6.85 -5.84 16.02
C VAL A 379 -6.88 -5.40 14.57
N ASP A 380 -8.06 -5.15 14.05
CA ASP A 380 -8.25 -4.42 12.81
C ASP A 380 -8.07 -2.92 13.08
N ARG A 381 -7.56 -2.15 12.13
CA ARG A 381 -7.36 -0.73 12.28
C ARG A 381 -7.70 0.01 10.99
N HIS A 382 -8.69 0.88 11.05
CA HIS A 382 -8.87 1.92 10.06
C HIS A 382 -7.87 3.07 10.29
N ASP A 383 -7.30 3.59 9.19
CA ASP A 383 -6.46 4.80 9.22
C ASP A 383 -7.38 6.03 9.26
N HIS A 384 -7.89 6.34 10.46
CA HIS A 384 -8.95 7.31 10.68
C HIS A 384 -8.75 8.10 11.97
N SER A 385 -8.99 9.41 11.89
CA SER A 385 -9.00 10.34 13.04
C SER A 385 -10.42 10.78 13.33
N SER A 386 -10.83 10.76 14.60
CA SER A 386 -12.14 11.26 15.04
C SER A 386 -12.34 12.76 14.78
N LEU A 387 -11.27 13.52 14.62
CA LEU A 387 -11.27 14.96 14.40
C LEU A 387 -11.01 15.36 12.95
N ASN A 388 -10.16 14.59 12.25
CA ASN A 388 -9.63 14.96 10.95
C ASN A 388 -10.03 13.97 9.83
N GLY A 389 -10.89 13.01 10.13
CA GLY A 389 -11.33 11.98 9.17
C GLY A 389 -10.15 11.13 8.70
N ARG A 390 -9.88 11.15 7.39
CA ARG A 390 -8.81 10.34 6.77
C ARG A 390 -7.38 10.85 7.04
N THR A 391 -7.25 12.08 7.53
CA THR A 391 -5.95 12.68 7.82
C THR A 391 -5.54 12.36 9.26
N VAL A 392 -4.68 11.35 9.42
CA VAL A 392 -4.20 10.92 10.74
C VAL A 392 -2.81 11.50 10.99
N SER A 393 -2.62 12.13 12.14
CA SER A 393 -1.33 12.72 12.51
C SER A 393 -0.33 11.65 12.97
N LYS A 394 0.97 12.00 12.96
CA LYS A 394 2.03 11.12 13.49
C LYS A 394 1.79 10.78 14.96
N GLU A 395 1.33 11.75 15.74
CA GLU A 395 1.03 11.61 17.18
C GLU A 395 -0.15 10.66 17.42
N GLU A 396 -1.21 10.73 16.58
CA GLU A 396 -2.34 9.80 16.66
C GLU A 396 -1.89 8.36 16.34
N MET A 397 -1.14 8.17 15.26
CA MET A 397 -0.61 6.85 14.89
C MET A 397 0.30 6.26 15.96
N GLU A 398 1.18 7.08 16.55
CA GLU A 398 2.07 6.63 17.63
C GLU A 398 1.28 6.23 18.88
N LYS A 399 0.24 7.00 19.21
CA LYS A 399 -0.66 6.67 20.32
C LYS A 399 -1.39 5.34 20.09
N ASP A 400 -1.86 5.08 18.87
CA ASP A 400 -2.51 3.80 18.54
C ASP A 400 -1.56 2.62 18.80
N VAL A 401 -0.31 2.70 18.30
CA VAL A 401 0.67 1.64 18.50
C VAL A 401 1.05 1.48 19.98
N GLN A 402 1.21 2.58 20.72
CA GLN A 402 1.47 2.54 22.17
C GLN A 402 0.32 1.88 22.94
N LEU A 403 -0.94 2.15 22.57
CA LEU A 403 -2.10 1.51 23.17
C LEU A 403 -2.14 0.02 22.85
N MET A 404 -1.83 -0.39 21.62
CA MET A 404 -1.71 -1.80 21.26
C MET A 404 -0.69 -2.52 22.17
N LYS A 405 0.50 -1.94 22.35
CA LYS A 405 1.53 -2.52 23.24
C LYS A 405 1.07 -2.57 24.69
N LEU A 406 0.44 -1.51 25.19
CA LEU A 406 -0.07 -1.44 26.58
C LEU A 406 -1.13 -2.53 26.85
N LEU A 407 -1.93 -2.88 25.84
CA LEU A 407 -3.00 -3.87 25.94
C LEU A 407 -2.56 -5.29 25.54
N ASN A 408 -1.26 -5.54 25.37
CA ASN A 408 -0.69 -6.82 24.92
C ASN A 408 -1.20 -7.28 23.55
N ILE A 409 -1.58 -6.37 22.69
CA ILE A 409 -1.85 -6.61 21.27
C ILE A 409 -0.50 -6.69 20.57
N ASN A 410 -0.26 -7.78 19.83
CA ASN A 410 0.99 -8.00 19.13
C ASN A 410 0.87 -7.93 17.60
N ALA A 411 -0.35 -7.77 17.09
CA ALA A 411 -0.61 -7.77 15.66
C ALA A 411 -1.68 -6.75 15.26
N VAL A 412 -1.61 -6.25 14.04
CA VAL A 412 -2.60 -5.36 13.42
C VAL A 412 -2.86 -5.78 11.98
N ARG A 413 -4.12 -5.80 11.55
CA ARG A 413 -4.50 -5.83 10.14
C ARG A 413 -4.81 -4.40 9.70
N THR A 414 -4.17 -3.96 8.61
CA THR A 414 -4.45 -2.64 8.04
C THR A 414 -5.73 -2.69 7.23
N SER A 415 -6.84 -2.71 7.90
CA SER A 415 -8.17 -2.86 7.32
C SER A 415 -8.67 -1.53 6.72
N HIS A 416 -9.03 -1.46 5.43
CA HIS A 416 -8.84 -2.52 4.41
C HIS A 416 -8.02 -1.95 3.26
N TYR A 417 -6.86 -1.40 3.58
CA TYR A 417 -5.96 -0.70 2.65
C TYR A 417 -4.60 -0.42 3.30
N PRO A 418 -3.55 -0.14 2.52
CA PRO A 418 -2.27 0.26 3.07
C PRO A 418 -2.39 1.54 3.90
N ASN A 419 -1.92 1.47 5.14
CA ASN A 419 -1.91 2.63 6.03
C ASN A 419 -0.83 3.66 5.65
N ASN A 420 -0.76 4.77 6.38
CA ASN A 420 0.29 5.77 6.18
C ASN A 420 1.67 5.11 6.32
N PRO A 421 2.67 5.41 5.47
CA PRO A 421 4.01 4.83 5.56
C PRO A 421 4.62 4.93 6.96
N TYR A 422 4.41 6.03 7.67
CA TYR A 422 4.91 6.21 9.05
C TYR A 422 4.34 5.19 10.04
N PHE A 423 3.14 4.68 9.82
CA PHE A 423 2.56 3.65 10.67
C PHE A 423 3.34 2.33 10.62
N TYR A 424 3.85 1.95 9.46
CA TYR A 424 4.71 0.76 9.33
C TYR A 424 6.06 0.95 10.03
N ASP A 425 6.65 2.16 9.96
CA ASP A 425 7.85 2.50 10.72
C ASP A 425 7.63 2.38 12.24
N LEU A 426 6.44 2.77 12.71
CA LEU A 426 6.05 2.58 14.11
C LEU A 426 5.92 1.09 14.47
N CYS A 427 5.28 0.28 13.63
CA CYS A 427 5.14 -1.15 13.84
C CYS A 427 6.51 -1.84 13.88
N ASP A 428 7.45 -1.44 13.02
CA ASP A 428 8.83 -1.94 13.04
C ASP A 428 9.53 -1.61 14.37
N ARG A 429 9.40 -0.36 14.85
CA ARG A 429 10.08 0.13 16.06
C ARG A 429 9.49 -0.41 17.37
N TYR A 430 8.17 -0.49 17.44
CA TYR A 430 7.48 -0.91 18.67
C TYR A 430 7.26 -2.42 18.75
N GLY A 431 7.43 -3.15 17.65
CA GLY A 431 7.18 -4.59 17.58
C GLY A 431 5.69 -4.91 17.52
N ILE A 432 5.08 -4.68 16.37
CA ILE A 432 3.71 -5.11 16.04
C ILE A 432 3.78 -5.88 14.73
N TYR A 433 3.31 -7.12 14.70
CA TYR A 433 3.13 -7.87 13.45
C TYR A 433 2.06 -7.22 12.60
N VAL A 434 2.32 -7.07 11.30
CA VAL A 434 1.37 -6.45 10.38
C VAL A 434 0.88 -7.46 9.35
N LEU A 435 -0.43 -7.61 9.26
CA LEU A 435 -1.14 -8.15 8.11
C LEU A 435 -1.46 -6.95 7.20
N SER A 436 -0.60 -6.69 6.21
CA SER A 436 -0.77 -5.54 5.31
C SER A 436 -1.76 -5.87 4.20
N GLU A 437 -2.82 -5.07 4.07
CA GLU A 437 -3.91 -5.35 3.14
C GLU A 437 -3.92 -4.38 1.96
N ALA A 438 -4.13 -4.96 0.77
CA ALA A 438 -4.26 -4.20 -0.47
C ALA A 438 -5.61 -3.48 -0.51
N ASN A 439 -5.62 -2.29 -1.12
CA ASN A 439 -6.81 -1.47 -1.28
C ASN A 439 -7.76 -2.06 -2.35
N VAL A 440 -8.37 -3.19 -2.01
CA VAL A 440 -9.33 -3.91 -2.86
C VAL A 440 -10.52 -4.31 -2.02
N GLU A 441 -11.63 -3.58 -2.18
CA GLU A 441 -12.91 -3.99 -1.67
C GLU A 441 -14.01 -3.63 -2.66
N CYS A 442 -14.71 -4.65 -3.16
CA CYS A 442 -15.87 -4.48 -4.04
C CYS A 442 -17.10 -5.22 -3.50
N HIS A 443 -17.36 -5.08 -2.19
CA HIS A 443 -18.41 -5.78 -1.45
C HIS A 443 -19.78 -5.65 -2.12
N GLY A 444 -20.12 -4.45 -2.57
CA GLY A 444 -21.36 -4.19 -3.31
C GLY A 444 -21.35 -4.70 -4.76
N LEU A 445 -20.21 -5.11 -5.34
CA LEU A 445 -20.06 -5.55 -6.73
C LEU A 445 -19.03 -6.68 -6.88
N MET A 446 -19.18 -7.75 -6.08
CA MET A 446 -18.23 -8.87 -6.01
C MET A 446 -17.92 -9.52 -7.38
N ALA A 447 -18.82 -9.34 -8.38
CA ALA A 447 -18.59 -9.82 -9.74
C ALA A 447 -17.31 -9.26 -10.38
N LEU A 448 -16.85 -8.07 -9.97
CA LEU A 448 -15.60 -7.46 -10.46
C LEU A 448 -14.39 -8.37 -10.23
N SER A 449 -14.39 -9.16 -9.17
CA SER A 449 -13.31 -10.11 -8.88
C SER A 449 -13.15 -11.21 -9.93
N SER A 450 -14.13 -11.38 -10.83
CA SER A 450 -14.10 -12.32 -11.95
C SER A 450 -14.08 -11.66 -13.32
N GLU A 451 -14.18 -10.32 -13.38
CA GLU A 451 -14.21 -9.60 -14.64
C GLU A 451 -12.81 -9.42 -15.23
N PRO A 452 -12.55 -9.89 -16.47
CA PRO A 452 -11.21 -9.83 -17.06
C PRO A 452 -10.66 -8.41 -17.24
N SER A 453 -11.51 -7.41 -17.48
CA SER A 453 -11.08 -6.01 -17.61
C SER A 453 -10.49 -5.44 -16.32
N TRP A 454 -10.82 -6.03 -15.17
CA TRP A 454 -10.39 -5.59 -13.84
C TRP A 454 -9.15 -6.33 -13.31
N VAL A 455 -8.67 -7.38 -13.97
CA VAL A 455 -7.53 -8.17 -13.49
C VAL A 455 -6.30 -7.29 -13.23
N LYS A 456 -6.06 -6.29 -14.09
CA LYS A 456 -4.96 -5.34 -13.94
C LYS A 456 -5.08 -4.54 -12.64
N ALA A 457 -6.26 -3.98 -12.36
CA ALA A 457 -6.50 -3.17 -11.17
C ALA A 457 -6.30 -3.96 -9.86
N PHE A 458 -6.78 -5.22 -9.79
CA PHE A 458 -6.54 -6.12 -8.67
C PHE A 458 -5.04 -6.42 -8.48
N THR A 459 -4.36 -6.74 -9.57
CA THR A 459 -2.94 -7.11 -9.55
C THR A 459 -2.06 -5.94 -9.16
N GLU A 460 -2.25 -4.76 -9.80
CA GLU A 460 -1.43 -3.57 -9.54
C GLU A 460 -1.56 -3.06 -8.11
N ARG A 461 -2.77 -3.07 -7.51
CA ARG A 461 -2.98 -2.68 -6.11
C ARG A 461 -2.19 -3.56 -5.16
N SER A 462 -2.20 -4.87 -5.38
CA SER A 462 -1.45 -5.84 -4.59
C SER A 462 0.07 -5.73 -4.81
N GLU A 463 0.53 -5.63 -6.06
CA GLU A 463 1.95 -5.46 -6.40
C GLU A 463 2.51 -4.15 -5.82
N ASN A 464 1.80 -3.05 -5.96
CA ASN A 464 2.26 -1.74 -5.51
C ASN A 464 2.34 -1.67 -3.98
N MET A 465 1.44 -2.33 -3.25
CA MET A 465 1.55 -2.51 -1.80
C MET A 465 2.88 -3.21 -1.44
N VAL A 466 3.17 -4.34 -2.07
CA VAL A 466 4.42 -5.07 -1.82
C VAL A 466 5.64 -4.20 -2.16
N ARG A 467 5.65 -3.55 -3.33
CA ARG A 467 6.76 -2.68 -3.75
C ARG A 467 7.02 -1.54 -2.78
N CYS A 468 5.96 -0.93 -2.24
CA CYS A 468 6.09 0.18 -1.29
C CYS A 468 6.58 -0.26 0.09
N TYR A 469 6.23 -1.48 0.56
CA TYR A 469 6.39 -1.84 1.97
C TYR A 469 7.24 -3.09 2.22
N LYS A 470 7.85 -3.69 1.20
CA LYS A 470 8.59 -4.95 1.25
C LYS A 470 9.75 -5.01 2.25
N ASN A 471 10.34 -3.88 2.63
CA ASN A 471 11.48 -3.86 3.56
C ASN A 471 11.07 -3.73 5.04
N HIS A 472 9.78 -3.53 5.35
CA HIS A 472 9.32 -3.49 6.74
C HIS A 472 9.39 -4.87 7.39
N ALA A 473 10.10 -4.94 8.51
CA ALA A 473 10.26 -6.18 9.27
C ALA A 473 8.94 -6.62 9.92
N SER A 474 8.09 -5.67 10.30
CA SER A 474 6.79 -5.91 10.92
C SER A 474 5.79 -6.61 10.03
N ILE A 475 5.86 -6.43 8.70
CA ILE A 475 4.92 -7.09 7.79
C ILE A 475 5.25 -8.59 7.71
N VAL A 476 4.32 -9.41 8.17
CA VAL A 476 4.47 -10.87 8.23
C VAL A 476 3.54 -11.61 7.28
N MET A 477 2.58 -10.92 6.67
CA MET A 477 1.61 -11.48 5.75
C MET A 477 1.10 -10.42 4.77
N TRP A 478 0.88 -10.79 3.51
CA TRP A 478 0.27 -9.95 2.49
C TRP A 478 -1.20 -10.35 2.31
N SER A 479 -2.11 -9.45 2.60
CA SER A 479 -3.54 -9.61 2.37
C SER A 479 -3.96 -8.90 1.08
N LEU A 480 -4.76 -9.58 0.26
CA LEU A 480 -5.05 -9.14 -1.11
C LEU A 480 -6.32 -8.29 -1.23
N GLY A 481 -7.02 -8.10 -0.12
CA GLY A 481 -8.24 -7.30 -0.07
C GLY A 481 -9.25 -7.84 0.93
N ASN A 482 -10.43 -7.23 0.91
CA ASN A 482 -11.54 -7.49 1.80
C ASN A 482 -12.83 -7.69 1.01
N GLU A 483 -13.71 -8.58 1.46
CA GLU A 483 -15.13 -8.77 1.07
C GLU A 483 -15.46 -8.57 -0.42
N SER A 484 -14.64 -9.12 -1.30
CA SER A 484 -14.75 -8.93 -2.76
C SER A 484 -15.11 -10.20 -3.53
N GLY A 485 -15.68 -11.18 -2.83
CA GLY A 485 -16.08 -12.47 -3.43
C GLY A 485 -14.89 -13.39 -3.71
N ASN A 486 -15.08 -14.35 -4.61
CA ASN A 486 -14.15 -15.48 -4.78
C ASN A 486 -13.54 -15.57 -6.20
N GLY A 487 -13.48 -14.44 -6.90
CA GLY A 487 -13.15 -14.40 -8.32
C GLY A 487 -11.69 -14.72 -8.65
N ILE A 488 -11.48 -15.05 -9.93
CA ILE A 488 -10.18 -15.48 -10.47
C ILE A 488 -9.11 -14.37 -10.43
N ASN A 489 -9.50 -13.08 -10.36
CA ASN A 489 -8.56 -11.96 -10.31
C ASN A 489 -7.67 -12.02 -9.06
N PHE A 490 -8.16 -12.58 -7.95
CA PHE A 490 -7.35 -12.82 -6.76
C PHE A 490 -6.25 -13.86 -6.97
N LYS A 491 -6.46 -14.86 -7.83
CA LYS A 491 -5.39 -15.79 -8.20
C LYS A 491 -4.25 -15.05 -8.90
N SER A 492 -4.58 -14.18 -9.84
CA SER A 492 -3.58 -13.34 -10.54
C SER A 492 -2.83 -12.43 -9.57
N ALA A 493 -3.53 -11.84 -8.60
CA ALA A 493 -2.92 -11.02 -7.56
C ALA A 493 -1.97 -11.84 -6.66
N VAL A 494 -2.34 -13.06 -6.24
CA VAL A 494 -1.45 -13.97 -5.49
C VAL A 494 -0.18 -14.26 -6.28
N GLU A 495 -0.32 -14.64 -7.55
CA GLU A 495 0.83 -14.95 -8.41
C GLU A 495 1.77 -13.76 -8.58
N ALA A 496 1.23 -12.56 -8.72
CA ALA A 496 2.00 -11.32 -8.83
C ALA A 496 2.74 -10.97 -7.52
N VAL A 497 2.07 -11.08 -6.38
CA VAL A 497 2.68 -10.87 -5.06
C VAL A 497 3.82 -11.86 -4.83
N LYS A 498 3.59 -13.17 -5.06
CA LYS A 498 4.62 -14.20 -4.86
C LYS A 498 5.83 -14.06 -5.78
N LYS A 499 5.64 -13.49 -6.96
CA LYS A 499 6.75 -13.18 -7.87
C LYS A 499 7.64 -12.05 -7.34
N LEU A 500 7.09 -11.12 -6.57
CA LEU A 500 7.81 -10.01 -5.95
C LEU A 500 8.42 -10.39 -4.61
N ASP A 501 7.64 -11.10 -3.79
CA ASP A 501 8.03 -11.51 -2.44
C ASP A 501 7.47 -12.89 -2.10
N ASP A 502 8.33 -13.87 -2.06
CA ASP A 502 8.04 -15.25 -1.67
C ASP A 502 8.40 -15.55 -0.19
N THR A 503 8.90 -14.54 0.55
CA THR A 503 9.31 -14.68 1.95
C THR A 503 8.16 -14.54 2.94
N ARG A 504 6.99 -14.06 2.49
CA ARG A 504 5.79 -13.85 3.30
C ARG A 504 4.60 -14.61 2.73
N PRO A 505 3.78 -15.23 3.58
CA PRO A 505 2.54 -15.88 3.13
C PRO A 505 1.51 -14.86 2.64
N THR A 506 0.63 -15.34 1.77
CA THR A 506 -0.51 -14.60 1.25
C THR A 506 -1.79 -14.95 1.98
N HIS A 507 -2.70 -13.98 2.10
CA HIS A 507 -3.99 -14.07 2.77
C HIS A 507 -5.09 -13.43 1.91
N TYR A 508 -6.27 -14.01 1.92
CA TYR A 508 -7.52 -13.40 1.49
C TYR A 508 -8.68 -14.27 2.02
N GLU A 509 -9.69 -13.64 2.64
CA GLU A 509 -10.77 -14.38 3.29
C GLU A 509 -11.80 -14.93 2.30
N GLY A 510 -12.15 -14.19 1.24
CA GLY A 510 -13.22 -14.56 0.30
C GLY A 510 -12.90 -15.81 -0.54
N ASN A 511 -11.62 -16.11 -0.81
CA ASN A 511 -11.19 -17.35 -1.44
C ASN A 511 -9.78 -17.76 -1.01
N SER A 512 -9.68 -18.40 0.12
CA SER A 512 -8.41 -18.87 0.69
C SER A 512 -7.75 -20.01 -0.10
N SER A 513 -8.38 -20.56 -1.13
CA SER A 513 -7.80 -21.66 -1.91
C SER A 513 -6.54 -21.22 -2.67
N TYR A 514 -6.48 -19.97 -3.09
CA TYR A 514 -5.32 -19.41 -3.80
C TYR A 514 -4.19 -19.00 -2.86
N CYS A 515 -4.49 -18.76 -1.57
CA CYS A 515 -3.56 -18.22 -0.58
C CYS A 515 -2.84 -19.30 0.21
N ASP A 516 -1.77 -18.91 0.91
CA ASP A 516 -1.01 -19.81 1.78
C ASP A 516 -1.71 -20.05 3.12
N VAL A 517 -2.51 -19.08 3.58
CA VAL A 517 -3.26 -19.11 4.83
C VAL A 517 -4.75 -19.12 4.52
N THR A 518 -5.52 -19.90 5.27
CA THR A 518 -6.99 -19.84 5.19
C THR A 518 -7.55 -18.85 6.20
N SER A 519 -8.74 -18.32 5.93
CA SER A 519 -9.33 -17.29 6.77
C SER A 519 -10.85 -17.41 6.87
N SER A 520 -11.41 -16.75 7.89
CA SER A 520 -12.84 -16.55 8.07
C SER A 520 -13.11 -15.23 8.82
N MET A 521 -14.34 -14.74 8.68
CA MET A 521 -14.87 -13.61 9.47
C MET A 521 -15.99 -14.10 10.37
N TYR A 522 -16.03 -13.60 11.60
CA TYR A 522 -17.10 -13.82 12.58
C TYR A 522 -17.56 -15.28 12.74
N PRO A 523 -16.67 -16.29 12.73
CA PRO A 523 -17.09 -17.66 12.97
C PRO A 523 -17.61 -17.78 14.41
N ASP A 524 -18.58 -18.62 14.66
CA ASP A 524 -18.86 -19.02 16.05
C ASP A 524 -17.75 -19.93 16.60
N VAL A 525 -17.66 -20.02 17.93
CA VAL A 525 -16.60 -20.80 18.61
C VAL A 525 -16.67 -22.27 18.25
N GLN A 526 -17.87 -22.85 18.10
CA GLN A 526 -18.07 -24.27 17.76
C GLN A 526 -17.56 -24.57 16.33
N TRP A 527 -17.85 -23.67 15.39
CA TRP A 527 -17.34 -23.80 14.03
C TRP A 527 -15.80 -23.71 14.03
N LEU A 528 -15.23 -22.73 14.73
CA LEU A 528 -13.78 -22.57 14.81
C LEU A 528 -13.11 -23.81 15.45
N GLU A 529 -13.72 -24.36 16.51
CA GLU A 529 -13.27 -25.61 17.13
C GLU A 529 -13.32 -26.77 16.13
N SER A 530 -14.36 -26.87 15.29
CA SER A 530 -14.48 -27.89 14.26
C SER A 530 -13.37 -27.80 13.22
N VAL A 531 -12.99 -26.59 12.80
CA VAL A 531 -11.85 -26.33 11.90
C VAL A 531 -10.54 -26.80 12.55
N GLY A 532 -10.34 -26.46 13.83
CA GLY A 532 -9.15 -26.89 14.57
C GLY A 532 -9.03 -28.41 14.67
N LYS A 533 -10.13 -29.10 14.99
CA LYS A 533 -10.21 -30.57 15.06
C LYS A 533 -9.93 -31.23 13.70
N GLU A 534 -10.55 -30.75 12.65
CA GLU A 534 -10.33 -31.25 11.27
C GLU A 534 -8.86 -31.17 10.89
N ARG A 535 -8.21 -30.03 11.12
CA ARG A 535 -6.80 -29.82 10.78
C ARG A 535 -5.88 -30.71 11.61
N LEU A 536 -6.14 -30.82 12.90
CA LEU A 536 -5.38 -31.71 13.77
C LEU A 536 -5.48 -33.17 13.30
N GLN A 537 -6.66 -33.63 12.93
CA GLN A 537 -6.87 -34.99 12.40
C GLN A 537 -6.14 -35.21 11.06
N LYS A 538 -6.22 -34.24 10.12
CA LYS A 538 -5.48 -34.32 8.85
C LYS A 538 -3.98 -34.41 9.09
N PHE A 539 -3.44 -33.56 9.98
CA PHE A 539 -2.03 -33.61 10.35
C PHE A 539 -1.63 -34.95 10.97
N GLN A 540 -2.45 -35.49 11.88
CA GLN A 540 -2.23 -36.84 12.47
C GLN A 540 -2.25 -37.96 11.44
N ASN A 541 -2.98 -37.79 10.33
CA ASN A 541 -3.00 -38.70 9.18
C ASN A 541 -1.79 -38.48 8.24
N GLY A 542 -0.86 -37.59 8.57
CA GLY A 542 0.35 -37.32 7.78
C GLY A 542 0.20 -36.24 6.70
N GLU A 543 -0.92 -35.53 6.67
CA GLU A 543 -1.15 -34.45 5.72
C GLU A 543 -0.53 -33.12 6.22
N THR A 544 -0.08 -32.28 5.29
CA THR A 544 0.27 -30.88 5.62
C THR A 544 -1.00 -30.05 5.61
N VAL A 545 -1.21 -29.23 6.65
CA VAL A 545 -2.37 -28.36 6.77
C VAL A 545 -1.97 -26.89 6.73
N LYS A 546 -2.83 -26.04 6.15
CA LYS A 546 -2.62 -24.60 6.13
C LYS A 546 -2.99 -23.99 7.50
N PRO A 547 -2.31 -22.93 7.94
CA PRO A 547 -2.78 -22.07 9.04
C PRO A 547 -4.18 -21.53 8.77
N HIS A 548 -4.93 -21.26 9.84
CA HIS A 548 -6.18 -20.54 9.78
C HIS A 548 -6.14 -19.32 10.70
N VAL A 549 -6.42 -18.16 10.13
CA VAL A 549 -6.54 -16.89 10.85
C VAL A 549 -7.98 -16.41 10.81
N VAL A 550 -8.49 -15.88 11.90
CA VAL A 550 -9.77 -15.17 11.90
C VAL A 550 -9.50 -13.69 11.69
N CYS A 551 -9.70 -13.24 10.46
CA CYS A 551 -9.34 -11.85 10.10
C CYS A 551 -10.28 -10.81 10.70
N GLU A 552 -11.49 -11.21 11.13
CA GLU A 552 -12.41 -10.35 11.90
C GLU A 552 -13.22 -11.20 12.87
N TYR A 553 -13.25 -10.78 14.15
CA TYR A 553 -14.12 -11.38 15.18
C TYR A 553 -14.38 -10.37 16.30
N ALA A 554 -15.26 -10.75 17.23
CA ALA A 554 -15.53 -10.01 18.46
C ALA A 554 -15.90 -8.52 18.25
N HIS A 555 -16.63 -8.23 17.17
CA HIS A 555 -17.07 -6.91 16.71
C HIS A 555 -17.31 -5.90 17.86
N ALA A 556 -16.33 -5.01 18.09
CA ALA A 556 -16.23 -4.18 19.31
C ALA A 556 -17.06 -2.88 19.21
N MET A 557 -18.31 -2.99 18.77
CA MET A 557 -19.24 -1.85 18.69
C MET A 557 -20.41 -2.04 19.65
N GLY A 558 -20.79 -0.96 20.33
CA GLY A 558 -21.92 -0.97 21.26
C GLY A 558 -21.71 -1.93 22.42
N ASN A 559 -22.73 -2.75 22.74
CA ASN A 559 -22.70 -3.74 23.81
C ASN A 559 -22.14 -5.07 23.32
N SER A 560 -20.87 -5.16 23.08
CA SER A 560 -20.22 -6.28 22.44
C SER A 560 -18.97 -6.79 23.16
N ILE A 561 -18.23 -7.65 22.50
CA ILE A 561 -17.16 -8.56 22.83
C ILE A 561 -17.66 -9.71 23.71
N GLY A 562 -18.54 -10.55 23.13
CA GLY A 562 -18.93 -11.83 23.71
C GLY A 562 -17.97 -12.96 23.33
N ASN A 563 -17.88 -14.00 24.17
CA ASN A 563 -17.13 -15.24 23.96
C ASN A 563 -15.62 -15.05 23.73
N PHE A 564 -15.03 -13.92 24.13
CA PHE A 564 -13.62 -13.64 23.89
C PHE A 564 -12.70 -14.68 24.51
N LYS A 565 -13.01 -15.12 25.74
CA LYS A 565 -12.28 -16.18 26.42
C LYS A 565 -12.33 -17.50 25.66
N GLU A 566 -13.52 -17.88 25.19
CA GLU A 566 -13.77 -19.16 24.49
C GLU A 566 -13.06 -19.21 23.13
N TYR A 567 -12.96 -18.08 22.43
CA TYR A 567 -12.13 -17.97 21.22
C TYR A 567 -10.66 -18.25 21.55
N TRP A 568 -10.11 -17.63 22.60
CA TRP A 568 -8.72 -17.80 22.98
C TRP A 568 -8.40 -19.21 23.49
N GLU A 569 -9.29 -19.82 24.26
CA GLU A 569 -9.17 -21.23 24.65
C GLU A 569 -9.14 -22.16 23.41
N THR A 570 -9.84 -21.78 22.34
CA THR A 570 -9.86 -22.54 21.09
C THR A 570 -8.59 -22.30 20.28
N TYR A 571 -8.11 -21.07 20.14
CA TYR A 571 -6.83 -20.77 19.45
C TYR A 571 -5.65 -21.50 20.11
N GLU A 572 -5.57 -21.48 21.43
CA GLU A 572 -4.48 -22.11 22.19
C GLU A 572 -4.51 -23.64 22.11
N ARG A 573 -5.68 -24.24 21.87
CA ARG A 573 -5.87 -25.70 21.82
C ARG A 573 -5.41 -26.32 20.49
N TYR A 574 -5.55 -25.61 19.38
CA TYR A 574 -5.31 -26.16 18.05
C TYR A 574 -4.16 -25.46 17.33
N PRO A 575 -3.05 -26.16 17.02
CA PRO A 575 -1.85 -25.55 16.41
C PRO A 575 -2.10 -24.77 15.13
N ALA A 576 -3.04 -25.22 14.29
CA ALA A 576 -3.34 -24.59 13.01
C ALA A 576 -4.22 -23.34 13.12
N LEU A 577 -4.74 -23.00 14.29
CA LEU A 577 -5.46 -21.77 14.55
C LEU A 577 -4.46 -20.71 15.03
N VAL A 578 -4.09 -19.75 14.18
CA VAL A 578 -2.99 -18.83 14.43
C VAL A 578 -3.43 -17.51 15.07
N GLY A 579 -4.64 -17.43 15.61
CA GLY A 579 -5.22 -16.27 16.27
C GLY A 579 -6.17 -15.49 15.35
N GLY A 580 -6.43 -14.23 15.72
CA GLY A 580 -7.37 -13.39 14.98
C GLY A 580 -7.25 -11.91 15.29
N PHE A 581 -8.04 -11.11 14.56
CA PHE A 581 -8.06 -9.66 14.63
C PHE A 581 -9.45 -9.18 15.06
N ILE A 582 -9.49 -8.44 16.17
CA ILE A 582 -10.72 -7.86 16.71
C ILE A 582 -11.16 -6.73 15.78
N TRP A 583 -12.39 -6.77 15.32
CA TRP A 583 -13.04 -5.67 14.60
C TRP A 583 -13.62 -4.66 15.59
N ASP A 584 -13.29 -3.42 15.42
CA ASP A 584 -12.10 -2.66 15.09
C ASP A 584 -11.73 -1.65 16.18
#